data_b61602ebd22eda35ae085975482a7942
#
_entry.id   b61602ebd22eda35ae085975482a7942
#
_cell.length_a   1.000
_cell.length_b   1.000
_cell.length_c   1.000
_cell.angle_alpha   90.00
_cell.angle_beta   90.00
_cell.angle_gamma   90.00
#
_symmetry.space_group_name_H-M   'P 1'
#
loop_
_entity.id
_entity.type
_entity.pdbx_description
1 polymer ?
#
loop_
_entity_poly.entity_id
_entity_poly.type
_entity_poly.pdbx_seq_one_letter_code
_entity_poly.pdbx_strand_id
1 'polypeptide(L)'
;MGRALVHAIAATDGAILAGAVEAASSAVIGRDAGELAGLGRNGVAVTTDIEPLLAQADGLLDFTVPAATLALAEHTARKGCVHIIGTTGLTGENEKLIEQAAKRAVIVKSGNMSMGVNLLAALVKQVAKTLDEDFDIEILEMHHNKKIDAPSGTALMLGRAAAEGRRVDLDQRSVRGRDGVTGARCAGDIGFAALRGGSVVGDHTVIFAGPAERIELAHKAEDRMIFARGALRAALWARGRKPGLYSMADVLGLTER
;
A
#
# COMPACT_ATOMS: atom_id res chain seq x y z
N MET A 1 -7.31 -10.17 -2.62
CA MET A 1 -5.82 -10.14 -2.59
C MET A 1 -5.21 -11.55 -2.46
N GLY A 2 -5.65 -12.44 -1.58
CA GLY A 2 -5.01 -13.74 -1.37
C GLY A 2 -4.68 -14.51 -2.66
N ARG A 3 -5.63 -14.64 -3.60
CA ARG A 3 -5.39 -15.30 -4.90
C ARG A 3 -4.27 -14.63 -5.70
N ALA A 4 -4.21 -13.29 -5.70
CA ALA A 4 -3.15 -12.55 -6.39
C ALA A 4 -1.76 -12.78 -5.74
N LEU A 5 -1.72 -12.94 -4.40
CA LEU A 5 -0.48 -13.29 -3.69
C LEU A 5 -0.02 -14.70 -4.06
N VAL A 6 -0.93 -15.69 -4.12
CA VAL A 6 -0.61 -17.06 -4.58
C VAL A 6 -0.04 -17.03 -5.99
N HIS A 7 -0.65 -16.28 -6.91
CA HIS A 7 -0.12 -16.09 -8.26
C HIS A 7 1.29 -15.46 -8.27
N ALA A 8 1.49 -14.39 -7.49
CA ALA A 8 2.78 -13.70 -7.43
C ALA A 8 3.89 -14.63 -6.90
N ILE A 9 3.58 -15.43 -5.86
CA ILE A 9 4.52 -16.41 -5.29
C ILE A 9 4.86 -17.47 -6.34
N ALA A 10 3.86 -18.04 -7.01
CA ALA A 10 4.06 -19.09 -8.03
C ALA A 10 4.87 -18.60 -9.24
N ALA A 11 4.81 -17.31 -9.56
CA ALA A 11 5.50 -16.68 -10.69
C ALA A 11 6.88 -16.10 -10.33
N THR A 12 7.36 -16.27 -9.09
CA THR A 12 8.60 -15.66 -8.62
C THR A 12 9.63 -16.72 -8.20
N ASP A 13 10.77 -16.72 -8.85
CA ASP A 13 11.87 -17.62 -8.52
C ASP A 13 12.37 -17.39 -7.08
N GLY A 14 12.59 -18.48 -6.35
CA GLY A 14 13.03 -18.43 -4.96
C GLY A 14 11.94 -18.15 -3.94
N ALA A 15 10.65 -18.10 -4.36
CA ALA A 15 9.51 -18.02 -3.48
C ALA A 15 8.66 -19.30 -3.52
N ILE A 16 8.24 -19.78 -2.36
CA ILE A 16 7.40 -20.99 -2.22
C ILE A 16 6.23 -20.64 -1.31
N LEU A 17 5.02 -21.06 -1.71
CA LEU A 17 3.84 -20.96 -0.85
C LEU A 17 3.92 -22.05 0.23
N ALA A 18 4.31 -21.66 1.44
CA ALA A 18 4.38 -22.56 2.60
C ALA A 18 3.02 -22.82 3.26
N GLY A 19 2.08 -21.89 3.11
CA GLY A 19 0.74 -21.99 3.69
C GLY A 19 -0.20 -20.89 3.26
N ALA A 20 -1.48 -21.06 3.54
CA ALA A 20 -2.53 -20.06 3.31
C ALA A 20 -3.50 -20.05 4.50
N VAL A 21 -3.77 -18.87 5.01
CA VAL A 21 -4.64 -18.65 6.19
C VAL A 21 -5.83 -17.78 5.81
N GLU A 22 -6.98 -18.13 6.35
CA GLU A 22 -8.21 -17.37 6.15
C GLU A 22 -9.06 -17.39 7.45
N ALA A 23 -10.01 -16.48 7.55
CA ALA A 23 -10.93 -16.41 8.68
C ALA A 23 -11.75 -17.70 8.80
N ALA A 24 -12.06 -18.13 10.03
CA ALA A 24 -12.80 -19.37 10.30
C ALA A 24 -14.20 -19.44 9.65
N SER A 25 -14.81 -18.27 9.38
CA SER A 25 -16.09 -18.16 8.70
C SER A 25 -15.99 -18.34 7.17
N SER A 26 -14.77 -18.46 6.62
CA SER A 26 -14.56 -18.52 5.18
C SER A 26 -14.92 -19.91 4.61
N ALA A 27 -15.70 -19.93 3.54
CA ALA A 27 -16.09 -21.16 2.84
C ALA A 27 -14.94 -21.85 2.08
N VAL A 28 -13.73 -21.25 2.09
CA VAL A 28 -12.56 -21.83 1.39
C VAL A 28 -11.63 -22.62 2.32
N ILE A 29 -11.95 -22.73 3.60
CA ILE A 29 -11.17 -23.55 4.55
C ILE A 29 -11.13 -25.00 4.05
N GLY A 30 -9.94 -25.62 4.07
CA GLY A 30 -9.66 -26.97 3.60
C GLY A 30 -9.50 -27.10 2.08
N ARG A 31 -9.80 -26.04 1.30
CA ARG A 31 -9.61 -26.06 -0.15
C ARG A 31 -8.16 -25.77 -0.52
N ASP A 32 -7.72 -26.27 -1.65
CA ASP A 32 -6.37 -26.05 -2.19
C ASP A 32 -6.19 -24.60 -2.67
N ALA A 33 -5.12 -23.94 -2.20
CA ALA A 33 -4.83 -22.54 -2.50
C ALA A 33 -4.50 -22.30 -3.99
N GLY A 34 -3.84 -23.26 -4.62
CA GLY A 34 -3.53 -23.22 -6.06
C GLY A 34 -4.78 -23.31 -6.91
N GLU A 35 -5.69 -24.25 -6.60
CA GLU A 35 -6.99 -24.36 -7.28
C GLU A 35 -7.83 -23.09 -7.11
N LEU A 36 -7.89 -22.53 -5.90
CA LEU A 36 -8.58 -21.27 -5.63
C LEU A 36 -8.01 -20.09 -6.41
N ALA A 37 -6.73 -20.13 -6.70
CA ALA A 37 -6.05 -19.13 -7.52
C ALA A 37 -6.16 -19.39 -9.03
N GLY A 38 -6.65 -20.58 -9.46
CA GLY A 38 -6.73 -20.96 -10.87
C GLY A 38 -5.42 -21.45 -11.47
N LEU A 39 -4.47 -21.85 -10.63
CA LEU A 39 -3.14 -22.38 -11.02
C LEU A 39 -3.08 -23.92 -11.07
N GLY A 40 -4.21 -24.59 -10.79
CA GLY A 40 -4.21 -26.02 -10.52
C GLY A 40 -3.81 -26.33 -9.08
N ARG A 41 -3.84 -27.61 -8.73
CA ARG A 41 -3.59 -28.09 -7.36
C ARG A 41 -2.11 -27.94 -7.02
N ASN A 42 -1.82 -27.34 -5.87
CA ASN A 42 -0.46 -27.16 -5.36
C ASN A 42 -0.20 -27.87 -4.01
N GLY A 43 -1.21 -28.54 -3.43
CA GLY A 43 -1.10 -29.28 -2.18
C GLY A 43 -1.16 -28.44 -0.90
N VAL A 44 -1.34 -27.11 -1.00
CA VAL A 44 -1.45 -26.21 0.14
C VAL A 44 -2.91 -25.98 0.48
N ALA A 45 -3.40 -26.60 1.54
CA ALA A 45 -4.76 -26.37 2.04
C ALA A 45 -4.87 -25.04 2.80
N VAL A 46 -5.97 -24.31 2.56
CA VAL A 46 -6.28 -23.10 3.35
C VAL A 46 -6.70 -23.53 4.76
N THR A 47 -6.10 -22.92 5.79
CA THR A 47 -6.35 -23.24 7.19
C THR A 47 -6.70 -21.99 8.00
N THR A 48 -7.16 -22.19 9.23
CA THR A 48 -7.32 -21.11 10.23
C THR A 48 -6.13 -21.04 11.18
N ASP A 49 -5.30 -22.09 11.27
CA ASP A 49 -4.20 -22.19 12.21
C ASP A 49 -2.89 -21.64 11.60
N ILE A 50 -2.44 -20.50 12.12
CA ILE A 50 -1.23 -19.82 11.64
C ILE A 50 0.05 -20.38 12.26
N GLU A 51 -0.01 -20.93 13.48
CA GLU A 51 1.20 -21.29 14.23
C GLU A 51 2.07 -22.37 13.54
N PRO A 52 1.49 -23.49 13.03
CA PRO A 52 2.27 -24.49 12.33
C PRO A 52 2.89 -23.94 11.03
N LEU A 53 2.18 -23.00 10.37
CA LEU A 53 2.65 -22.41 9.13
C LEU A 53 3.84 -21.48 9.36
N LEU A 54 3.79 -20.63 10.39
CA LEU A 54 4.90 -19.75 10.75
C LEU A 54 6.15 -20.50 11.23
N ALA A 55 6.01 -21.74 11.67
CA ALA A 55 7.16 -22.59 12.00
C ALA A 55 7.99 -22.99 10.76
N GLN A 56 7.38 -22.92 9.56
CA GLN A 56 7.99 -23.37 8.30
C GLN A 56 8.20 -22.21 7.30
N ALA A 57 7.62 -21.02 7.58
CA ALA A 57 7.67 -19.88 6.69
C ALA A 57 8.72 -18.85 7.11
N ASP A 58 9.43 -18.29 6.14
CA ASP A 58 10.33 -17.14 6.34
C ASP A 58 9.57 -15.84 6.59
N GLY A 59 8.33 -15.74 6.10
CA GLY A 59 7.54 -14.52 6.22
C GLY A 59 6.05 -14.69 5.89
N LEU A 60 5.29 -13.67 6.25
CA LEU A 60 3.85 -13.56 6.10
C LEU A 60 3.50 -12.36 5.21
N LEU A 61 2.63 -12.56 4.22
CA LEU A 61 2.03 -11.49 3.41
C LEU A 61 0.59 -11.27 3.89
N ASP A 62 0.31 -10.12 4.49
CA ASP A 62 -0.95 -9.79 5.14
C ASP A 62 -1.71 -8.67 4.42
N PHE A 63 -2.89 -9.03 3.90
CA PHE A 63 -3.85 -8.10 3.30
C PHE A 63 -5.25 -8.38 3.89
N THR A 64 -5.34 -8.41 5.19
CA THR A 64 -6.55 -8.78 5.93
C THR A 64 -7.31 -7.53 6.43
N VAL A 65 -7.66 -7.53 7.69
CA VAL A 65 -8.33 -6.42 8.39
C VAL A 65 -7.53 -6.05 9.64
N PRO A 66 -7.67 -4.82 10.18
CA PRO A 66 -6.85 -4.35 11.30
C PRO A 66 -6.75 -5.32 12.48
N ALA A 67 -7.86 -5.89 12.93
CA ALA A 67 -7.87 -6.83 14.06
C ALA A 67 -7.05 -8.11 13.78
N ALA A 68 -7.14 -8.66 12.56
CA ALA A 68 -6.35 -9.82 12.16
C ALA A 68 -4.86 -9.46 12.03
N THR A 69 -4.54 -8.32 11.43
CA THR A 69 -3.16 -7.83 11.31
C THR A 69 -2.47 -7.71 12.66
N LEU A 70 -3.16 -7.19 13.69
CA LEU A 70 -2.58 -7.08 15.04
C LEU A 70 -2.27 -8.45 15.65
N ALA A 71 -3.20 -9.40 15.55
CA ALA A 71 -2.97 -10.77 16.02
C ALA A 71 -1.80 -11.42 15.26
N LEU A 72 -1.73 -11.26 13.93
CA LEU A 72 -0.65 -11.76 13.10
C LEU A 72 0.70 -11.09 13.44
N ALA A 73 0.71 -9.80 13.77
CA ALA A 73 1.91 -9.09 14.19
C ALA A 73 2.49 -9.65 15.50
N GLU A 74 1.64 -10.04 16.46
CA GLU A 74 2.09 -10.72 17.67
C GLU A 74 2.69 -12.11 17.37
N HIS A 75 2.06 -12.89 16.48
CA HIS A 75 2.58 -14.20 16.08
C HIS A 75 3.93 -14.08 15.40
N THR A 76 4.06 -13.17 14.41
CA THR A 76 5.32 -12.95 13.68
C THR A 76 6.43 -12.40 14.59
N ALA A 77 6.09 -11.52 15.55
CA ALA A 77 7.03 -11.01 16.54
C ALA A 77 7.55 -12.10 17.51
N ARG A 78 6.70 -13.08 17.90
CA ARG A 78 7.13 -14.22 18.71
C ARG A 78 8.10 -15.14 17.96
N LYS A 79 7.88 -15.32 16.66
CA LYS A 79 8.70 -16.19 15.80
C LYS A 79 9.93 -15.48 15.22
N GLY A 80 9.96 -14.15 15.22
CA GLY A 80 11.03 -13.36 14.59
C GLY A 80 11.02 -13.43 13.07
N CYS A 81 9.87 -13.76 12.43
CA CYS A 81 9.75 -13.85 10.98
C CYS A 81 9.33 -12.52 10.34
N VAL A 82 9.50 -12.42 9.03
CA VAL A 82 9.10 -11.24 8.24
C VAL A 82 7.58 -11.10 8.20
N HIS A 83 7.07 -9.87 8.34
CA HIS A 83 5.65 -9.55 8.18
C HIS A 83 5.47 -8.39 7.21
N ILE A 84 4.81 -8.64 6.08
CA ILE A 84 4.49 -7.62 5.09
C ILE A 84 3.02 -7.24 5.24
N ILE A 85 2.77 -6.01 5.67
CA ILE A 85 1.44 -5.50 6.00
C ILE A 85 0.96 -4.57 4.90
N GLY A 86 0.00 -5.05 4.10
CA GLY A 86 -0.77 -4.29 3.11
C GLY A 86 -2.18 -3.96 3.57
N THR A 87 -2.52 -4.26 4.81
CA THR A 87 -3.80 -3.93 5.45
C THR A 87 -3.93 -2.42 5.62
N THR A 88 -5.10 -1.89 5.31
CA THR A 88 -5.44 -0.46 5.45
C THR A 88 -6.45 -0.25 6.58
N GLY A 89 -6.69 1.00 6.97
CA GLY A 89 -7.65 1.34 8.03
C GLY A 89 -7.12 1.13 9.46
N LEU A 90 -5.81 1.04 9.63
CA LEU A 90 -5.16 0.99 10.94
C LEU A 90 -5.29 2.34 11.65
N THR A 91 -5.62 2.32 12.94
CA THR A 91 -5.67 3.51 13.81
C THR A 91 -4.29 3.83 14.39
N GLY A 92 -4.13 5.03 14.97
CA GLY A 92 -2.87 5.39 15.66
C GLY A 92 -2.51 4.43 16.82
N GLU A 93 -3.49 3.81 17.47
CA GLU A 93 -3.25 2.78 18.49
C GLU A 93 -2.74 1.49 17.85
N ASN A 94 -3.32 1.08 16.72
CA ASN A 94 -2.85 -0.07 15.96
C ASN A 94 -1.41 0.11 15.49
N GLU A 95 -1.05 1.32 15.04
CA GLU A 95 0.31 1.67 14.61
C GLU A 95 1.33 1.45 15.75
N LYS A 96 1.02 1.91 16.96
CA LYS A 96 1.88 1.70 18.14
C LYS A 96 2.11 0.22 18.46
N LEU A 97 1.07 -0.62 18.32
CA LEU A 97 1.20 -2.06 18.53
C LEU A 97 2.09 -2.72 17.47
N ILE A 98 1.95 -2.30 16.21
CA ILE A 98 2.82 -2.77 15.12
C ILE A 98 4.27 -2.32 15.35
N GLU A 99 4.52 -1.09 15.81
CA GLU A 99 5.86 -0.61 16.17
C GLU A 99 6.48 -1.44 17.31
N GLN A 100 5.69 -1.86 18.29
CA GLN A 100 6.17 -2.75 19.34
C GLN A 100 6.53 -4.14 18.80
N ALA A 101 5.70 -4.70 17.92
CA ALA A 101 5.98 -5.98 17.26
C ALA A 101 7.27 -5.91 16.41
N ALA A 102 7.50 -4.78 15.75
CA ALA A 102 8.68 -4.54 14.92
C ALA A 102 10.01 -4.54 15.70
N LYS A 103 10.00 -4.41 17.01
CA LYS A 103 11.20 -4.59 17.84
C LYS A 103 11.75 -6.02 17.81
N ARG A 104 10.92 -6.99 17.41
CA ARG A 104 11.24 -8.43 17.40
C ARG A 104 11.07 -9.10 16.04
N ALA A 105 10.41 -8.45 15.08
CA ALA A 105 10.20 -8.93 13.72
C ALA A 105 10.60 -7.87 12.71
N VAL A 106 10.90 -8.30 11.49
CA VAL A 106 11.06 -7.38 10.35
C VAL A 106 9.68 -7.11 9.79
N ILE A 107 9.16 -5.92 9.98
CA ILE A 107 7.84 -5.53 9.48
C ILE A 107 8.01 -4.53 8.35
N VAL A 108 7.46 -4.82 7.17
CA VAL A 108 7.31 -3.83 6.09
C VAL A 108 5.84 -3.48 5.96
N LYS A 109 5.50 -2.21 6.20
CA LYS A 109 4.12 -1.73 6.16
C LYS A 109 3.95 -0.61 5.14
N SER A 110 2.89 -0.72 4.33
CA SER A 110 2.49 0.35 3.41
C SER A 110 1.00 0.31 3.13
N GLY A 111 0.36 1.48 3.06
CA GLY A 111 -1.03 1.61 2.60
C GLY A 111 -1.22 1.29 1.11
N ASN A 112 -0.12 1.20 0.36
CA ASN A 112 -0.11 0.75 -1.03
C ASN A 112 1.20 0.01 -1.32
N MET A 113 1.13 -1.24 -1.76
CA MET A 113 2.31 -2.07 -2.04
C MET A 113 2.82 -1.93 -3.48
N SER A 114 2.19 -1.13 -4.34
CA SER A 114 2.70 -0.88 -5.70
C SER A 114 4.05 -0.16 -5.66
N MET A 115 5.05 -0.72 -6.30
CA MET A 115 6.36 -0.08 -6.45
C MET A 115 6.25 1.25 -7.20
N GLY A 116 5.44 1.29 -8.27
CA GLY A 116 5.23 2.51 -9.06
C GLY A 116 4.57 3.63 -8.27
N VAL A 117 3.57 3.32 -7.44
CA VAL A 117 2.90 4.32 -6.57
C VAL A 117 3.87 4.87 -5.51
N ASN A 118 4.68 4.01 -4.89
CA ASN A 118 5.64 4.47 -3.89
C ASN A 118 6.77 5.30 -4.50
N LEU A 119 7.26 4.94 -5.70
CA LEU A 119 8.19 5.77 -6.45
C LEU A 119 7.55 7.12 -6.81
N LEU A 120 6.30 7.11 -7.30
CA LEU A 120 5.55 8.34 -7.60
C LEU A 120 5.45 9.25 -6.37
N ALA A 121 5.14 8.70 -5.19
CA ALA A 121 5.06 9.48 -3.95
C ALA A 121 6.40 10.14 -3.59
N ALA A 122 7.52 9.44 -3.75
CA ALA A 122 8.84 10.01 -3.53
C ALA A 122 9.17 11.14 -4.52
N LEU A 123 8.83 10.96 -5.81
CA LEU A 123 8.98 12.00 -6.83
C LEU A 123 8.10 13.22 -6.54
N VAL A 124 6.84 13.02 -6.16
CA VAL A 124 5.92 14.08 -5.77
C VAL A 124 6.47 14.90 -4.61
N LYS A 125 6.99 14.23 -3.55
CA LYS A 125 7.65 14.90 -2.44
C LYS A 125 8.85 15.73 -2.90
N GLN A 126 9.69 15.16 -3.76
CA GLN A 126 10.88 15.85 -4.27
C GLN A 126 10.50 17.06 -5.14
N VAL A 127 9.52 16.91 -6.04
CA VAL A 127 9.05 18.03 -6.88
C VAL A 127 8.43 19.12 -6.01
N ALA A 128 7.55 18.75 -5.06
CA ALA A 128 6.95 19.71 -4.13
C ALA A 128 7.97 20.45 -3.26
N LYS A 129 9.09 19.80 -2.91
CA LYS A 129 10.19 20.42 -2.18
C LYS A 129 11.02 21.38 -3.03
N THR A 130 11.14 21.09 -4.33
CA THR A 130 12.02 21.81 -5.26
C THR A 130 11.34 23.04 -5.86
N LEU A 131 10.05 22.91 -6.20
CA LEU A 131 9.26 24.00 -6.76
C LEU A 131 8.67 24.83 -5.61
N ASP A 132 8.57 26.13 -5.81
CA ASP A 132 8.01 27.07 -4.84
C ASP A 132 6.47 27.12 -4.86
N GLU A 133 5.87 28.10 -4.16
CA GLU A 133 4.42 28.22 -4.01
C GLU A 133 3.71 28.71 -5.28
N ASP A 134 4.45 29.19 -6.29
CA ASP A 134 3.90 29.59 -7.59
C ASP A 134 3.41 28.38 -8.40
N PHE A 135 3.80 27.16 -7.99
CA PHE A 135 3.27 25.92 -8.57
C PHE A 135 2.13 25.38 -7.72
N ASP A 136 0.90 25.55 -8.19
CA ASP A 136 -0.29 24.96 -7.63
C ASP A 136 -0.27 23.43 -7.70
N ILE A 137 -0.73 22.76 -6.64
CA ILE A 137 -0.74 21.30 -6.59
C ILE A 137 -2.17 20.78 -6.66
N GLU A 138 -2.46 19.96 -7.69
CA GLU A 138 -3.75 19.30 -7.87
C GLU A 138 -3.57 17.80 -8.04
N ILE A 139 -4.39 16.99 -7.39
CA ILE A 139 -4.36 15.53 -7.44
C ILE A 139 -5.66 15.04 -8.05
N LEU A 140 -5.56 14.44 -9.23
CA LEU A 140 -6.66 13.81 -9.93
C LEU A 140 -6.58 12.29 -9.77
N GLU A 141 -7.68 11.66 -9.36
CA GLU A 141 -7.77 10.21 -9.29
C GLU A 141 -9.02 9.66 -9.96
N MET A 142 -8.92 8.48 -10.56
CA MET A 142 -10.04 7.77 -11.14
C MET A 142 -10.05 6.32 -10.72
N HIS A 143 -11.22 5.83 -10.31
CA HIS A 143 -11.45 4.42 -9.99
C HIS A 143 -12.78 3.94 -10.57
N HIS A 144 -12.99 2.62 -10.50
CA HIS A 144 -14.22 1.97 -10.91
C HIS A 144 -15.44 2.53 -10.18
N ASN A 145 -16.61 2.40 -10.81
CA ASN A 145 -17.88 2.93 -10.33
C ASN A 145 -18.41 2.33 -9.00
N LYS A 146 -17.77 1.26 -8.50
CA LYS A 146 -18.11 0.60 -7.21
C LYS A 146 -17.25 1.07 -6.03
N LYS A 147 -16.28 1.98 -6.25
CA LYS A 147 -15.47 2.51 -5.15
C LYS A 147 -16.27 3.50 -4.32
N ILE A 148 -16.28 3.28 -3.00
CA ILE A 148 -17.13 4.02 -2.06
C ILE A 148 -16.45 5.22 -1.38
N ASP A 149 -15.11 5.16 -1.24
CA ASP A 149 -14.32 6.24 -0.63
C ASP A 149 -13.79 7.22 -1.69
N ALA A 150 -13.76 8.51 -1.36
CA ALA A 150 -13.15 9.58 -2.15
C ALA A 150 -12.66 10.71 -1.21
N PRO A 151 -11.44 11.25 -1.42
CA PRO A 151 -10.40 10.77 -2.31
C PRO A 151 -9.91 9.38 -1.93
N SER A 152 -9.30 8.65 -2.89
CA SER A 152 -8.73 7.32 -2.61
C SER A 152 -7.58 7.38 -1.60
N GLY A 153 -7.32 6.27 -0.89
CA GLY A 153 -6.16 6.17 0.01
C GLY A 153 -4.83 6.50 -0.66
N THR A 154 -4.68 6.15 -1.95
CA THR A 154 -3.50 6.49 -2.75
C THR A 154 -3.42 7.97 -3.06
N ALA A 155 -4.54 8.62 -3.41
CA ALA A 155 -4.56 10.07 -3.61
C ALA A 155 -4.18 10.81 -2.32
N LEU A 156 -4.70 10.38 -1.16
CA LEU A 156 -4.31 10.96 0.13
C LEU A 156 -2.84 10.69 0.47
N MET A 157 -2.28 9.56 0.09
CA MET A 157 -0.84 9.26 0.22
C MET A 157 0.01 10.23 -0.61
N LEU A 158 -0.38 10.49 -1.86
CA LEU A 158 0.28 11.45 -2.74
C LEU A 158 0.15 12.88 -2.21
N GLY A 159 -1.02 13.23 -1.68
CA GLY A 159 -1.24 14.52 -1.03
C GLY A 159 -0.35 14.72 0.20
N ARG A 160 -0.19 13.70 1.03
CA ARG A 160 0.75 13.75 2.17
C ARG A 160 2.19 13.93 1.70
N ALA A 161 2.60 13.23 0.64
CA ALA A 161 3.93 13.39 0.06
C ALA A 161 4.16 14.83 -0.46
N ALA A 162 3.17 15.43 -1.12
CA ALA A 162 3.22 16.81 -1.57
C ALA A 162 3.30 17.79 -0.38
N ALA A 163 2.44 17.60 0.64
CA ALA A 163 2.42 18.42 1.85
C ALA A 163 3.74 18.35 2.62
N GLU A 164 4.32 17.15 2.74
CA GLU A 164 5.63 16.96 3.36
C GLU A 164 6.73 17.69 2.57
N GLY A 165 6.72 17.62 1.23
CA GLY A 165 7.63 18.39 0.38
C GLY A 165 7.51 19.90 0.61
N ARG A 166 6.30 20.41 0.73
CA ARG A 166 5.99 21.83 1.02
C ARG A 166 6.15 22.21 2.49
N ARG A 167 6.36 21.25 3.40
CA ARG A 167 6.41 21.44 4.86
C ARG A 167 5.13 22.08 5.42
N VAL A 168 3.98 21.63 4.94
CA VAL A 168 2.65 22.07 5.37
C VAL A 168 1.83 20.89 5.89
N ASP A 169 0.79 21.19 6.66
CA ASP A 169 -0.17 20.20 7.12
C ASP A 169 -1.24 19.96 6.04
N LEU A 170 -1.36 18.73 5.55
CA LEU A 170 -2.35 18.38 4.54
C LEU A 170 -3.78 18.64 4.99
N ASP A 171 -4.12 18.38 6.26
CA ASP A 171 -5.48 18.53 6.75
C ASP A 171 -5.92 20.01 6.77
N GLN A 172 -4.98 20.94 6.91
CA GLN A 172 -5.23 22.38 6.85
C GLN A 172 -5.22 22.93 5.41
N ARG A 173 -4.57 22.24 4.48
CA ARG A 173 -4.36 22.72 3.10
C ARG A 173 -5.13 21.92 2.04
N SER A 174 -5.85 20.85 2.42
CA SER A 174 -6.56 20.02 1.44
C SER A 174 -7.88 20.64 1.00
N VAL A 175 -8.08 20.76 -0.32
CA VAL A 175 -9.36 21.16 -0.94
C VAL A 175 -9.92 19.96 -1.70
N ARG A 176 -11.03 19.39 -1.20
CA ARG A 176 -11.56 18.10 -1.70
C ARG A 176 -12.78 18.23 -2.62
N GLY A 177 -13.12 19.45 -3.01
CA GLY A 177 -14.22 19.72 -3.94
C GLY A 177 -14.30 21.19 -4.27
N ARG A 178 -14.71 21.49 -5.49
CA ARG A 178 -15.08 22.82 -5.96
C ARG A 178 -16.38 22.69 -6.74
N ASP A 179 -17.39 23.41 -6.33
CA ASP A 179 -18.71 23.43 -6.96
C ASP A 179 -19.27 24.84 -6.99
N GLY A 180 -19.87 25.25 -8.09
CA GLY A 180 -20.40 26.59 -8.29
C GLY A 180 -19.33 27.70 -8.34
N VAL A 181 -19.62 28.87 -7.81
CA VAL A 181 -18.70 30.03 -7.76
C VAL A 181 -17.92 30.00 -6.45
N THR A 182 -16.70 29.45 -6.49
CA THR A 182 -15.87 29.23 -5.29
C THR A 182 -14.81 30.30 -5.04
N GLY A 183 -14.76 31.34 -5.90
CA GLY A 183 -13.67 32.31 -5.87
C GLY A 183 -12.38 31.81 -6.46
N ALA A 184 -11.34 32.64 -6.37
CA ALA A 184 -10.01 32.25 -6.80
C ALA A 184 -9.41 31.17 -5.86
N ARG A 185 -8.54 30.32 -6.42
CA ARG A 185 -7.79 29.34 -5.65
C ARG A 185 -6.89 30.01 -4.61
N CYS A 186 -6.84 29.50 -3.40
CA CYS A 186 -5.88 29.98 -2.40
C CYS A 186 -4.48 29.42 -2.69
N ALA A 187 -3.46 30.27 -2.59
CA ALA A 187 -2.07 29.85 -2.72
C ALA A 187 -1.69 28.83 -1.63
N GLY A 188 -0.89 27.82 -2.00
CA GLY A 188 -0.44 26.78 -1.11
C GLY A 188 -1.46 25.69 -0.79
N ASP A 189 -2.69 25.73 -1.32
CA ASP A 189 -3.64 24.62 -1.20
C ASP A 189 -3.17 23.39 -1.99
N ILE A 190 -3.63 22.21 -1.58
CA ILE A 190 -3.47 20.95 -2.30
C ILE A 190 -4.86 20.44 -2.67
N GLY A 191 -5.19 20.53 -3.97
CA GLY A 191 -6.51 20.17 -4.47
C GLY A 191 -6.64 18.68 -4.75
N PHE A 192 -7.89 18.17 -4.66
CA PHE A 192 -8.24 16.79 -5.01
C PHE A 192 -9.47 16.78 -5.90
N ALA A 193 -9.40 15.98 -6.97
CA ALA A 193 -10.54 15.67 -7.83
C ALA A 193 -10.66 14.15 -7.99
N ALA A 194 -11.86 13.62 -7.74
CA ALA A 194 -12.12 12.19 -7.80
C ALA A 194 -13.13 11.86 -8.90
N LEU A 195 -12.72 11.01 -9.83
CA LEU A 195 -13.57 10.47 -10.90
C LEU A 195 -13.95 9.01 -10.60
N ARG A 196 -15.16 8.63 -11.01
CA ARG A 196 -15.67 7.25 -10.88
C ARG A 196 -16.24 6.81 -12.22
N GLY A 197 -15.79 5.66 -12.75
CA GLY A 197 -16.30 5.16 -14.01
C GLY A 197 -15.73 3.81 -14.40
N GLY A 198 -16.50 3.03 -15.13
CA GLY A 198 -16.09 1.76 -15.69
C GLY A 198 -15.49 0.78 -14.67
N SER A 199 -14.42 0.13 -15.06
CA SER A 199 -13.66 -0.85 -14.28
C SER A 199 -12.24 -0.39 -13.95
N VAL A 200 -11.97 0.90 -13.98
CA VAL A 200 -10.63 1.48 -13.72
C VAL A 200 -10.11 0.98 -12.38
N VAL A 201 -8.92 0.38 -12.38
CA VAL A 201 -8.30 -0.19 -11.17
C VAL A 201 -7.81 0.91 -10.23
N GLY A 202 -7.22 1.97 -10.81
CA GLY A 202 -6.79 3.16 -10.11
C GLY A 202 -5.79 3.97 -10.91
N ASP A 203 -6.21 5.14 -11.37
CA ASP A 203 -5.38 6.13 -12.03
C ASP A 203 -5.16 7.30 -11.06
N HIS A 204 -3.94 7.81 -11.00
CA HIS A 204 -3.56 8.93 -10.16
C HIS A 204 -2.61 9.83 -10.92
N THR A 205 -2.91 11.13 -10.95
CA THR A 205 -2.05 12.16 -11.54
C THR A 205 -1.88 13.27 -10.53
N VAL A 206 -0.65 13.65 -10.24
CA VAL A 206 -0.31 14.86 -9.48
C VAL A 206 0.18 15.90 -10.46
N ILE A 207 -0.48 17.05 -10.46
CA ILE A 207 -0.23 18.17 -11.36
C ILE A 207 0.41 19.29 -10.54
N PHE A 208 1.55 19.77 -10.97
CA PHE A 208 2.20 21.00 -10.50
C PHE A 208 2.04 22.04 -11.59
N ALA A 209 1.16 23.02 -11.40
CA ALA A 209 0.81 24.01 -12.39
C ALA A 209 1.39 25.37 -12.01
N GLY A 210 2.44 25.79 -12.70
CA GLY A 210 3.09 27.07 -12.55
C GLY A 210 2.72 28.09 -13.63
N PRO A 211 3.30 29.29 -13.61
CA PRO A 211 3.10 30.29 -14.64
C PRO A 211 3.58 29.79 -16.01
N ALA A 212 2.68 29.63 -16.97
CA ALA A 212 2.93 29.21 -18.35
C ALA A 212 3.52 27.78 -18.55
N GLU A 213 3.59 26.97 -17.47
CA GLU A 213 4.01 25.58 -17.55
C GLU A 213 3.31 24.70 -16.51
N ARG A 214 3.35 23.38 -16.71
CA ARG A 214 2.95 22.42 -15.70
C ARG A 214 3.72 21.12 -15.82
N ILE A 215 3.90 20.45 -14.71
CA ILE A 215 4.47 19.10 -14.60
C ILE A 215 3.37 18.15 -14.17
N GLU A 216 3.24 17.02 -14.84
CA GLU A 216 2.28 15.97 -14.49
C GLU A 216 3.04 14.68 -14.17
N LEU A 217 2.83 14.15 -12.95
CA LEU A 217 3.35 12.87 -12.52
C LEU A 217 2.19 11.89 -12.40
N ALA A 218 2.16 10.86 -13.22
CA ALA A 218 1.03 9.94 -13.32
C ALA A 218 1.41 8.48 -13.11
N HIS A 219 0.50 7.72 -12.48
CA HIS A 219 0.52 6.28 -12.37
C HIS A 219 -0.85 5.72 -12.73
N LYS A 220 -0.88 4.70 -13.58
CA LYS A 220 -2.09 3.98 -13.96
C LYS A 220 -1.94 2.51 -13.61
N ALA A 221 -2.87 1.98 -12.80
CA ALA A 221 -2.91 0.59 -12.44
C ALA A 221 -3.79 -0.17 -13.44
N GLU A 222 -3.21 -1.11 -14.16
CA GLU A 222 -3.94 -1.97 -15.12
C GLU A 222 -4.46 -3.24 -14.45
N ASP A 223 -3.74 -3.76 -13.42
CA ASP A 223 -4.07 -4.96 -12.68
C ASP A 223 -3.69 -4.82 -11.20
N ARG A 224 -4.45 -5.48 -10.33
CA ARG A 224 -4.16 -5.58 -8.89
C ARG A 224 -2.95 -6.45 -8.54
N MET A 225 -2.41 -7.18 -9.50
CA MET A 225 -1.16 -7.95 -9.35
C MET A 225 0.03 -7.06 -8.96
N ILE A 226 0.00 -5.77 -9.29
CA ILE A 226 1.05 -4.81 -8.88
C ILE A 226 1.25 -4.77 -7.36
N PHE A 227 0.15 -4.92 -6.58
CA PHE A 227 0.23 -4.93 -5.11
C PHE A 227 0.84 -6.24 -4.59
N ALA A 228 0.46 -7.38 -5.18
CA ALA A 228 0.99 -8.68 -4.81
C ALA A 228 2.49 -8.81 -5.14
N ARG A 229 2.89 -8.34 -6.33
CA ARG A 229 4.31 -8.29 -6.75
C ARG A 229 5.13 -7.40 -5.82
N GLY A 230 4.60 -6.22 -5.45
CA GLY A 230 5.28 -5.31 -4.53
C GLY A 230 5.42 -5.90 -3.12
N ALA A 231 4.39 -6.56 -2.61
CA ALA A 231 4.45 -7.25 -1.32
C ALA A 231 5.49 -8.37 -1.31
N LEU A 232 5.54 -9.17 -2.38
CA LEU A 232 6.53 -10.22 -2.50
C LEU A 232 7.95 -9.65 -2.63
N ARG A 233 8.13 -8.57 -3.40
CA ARG A 233 9.41 -7.85 -3.48
C ARG A 233 9.85 -7.37 -2.09
N ALA A 234 8.93 -6.84 -1.29
CA ALA A 234 9.20 -6.42 0.09
C ALA A 234 9.60 -7.60 0.98
N ALA A 235 8.95 -8.76 0.84
CA ALA A 235 9.30 -9.97 1.60
C ALA A 235 10.72 -10.46 1.28
N LEU A 236 11.06 -10.54 0.00
CA LEU A 236 12.40 -10.93 -0.45
C LEU A 236 13.48 -9.93 0.01
N TRP A 237 13.17 -8.62 -0.06
CA TRP A 237 14.07 -7.57 0.43
C TRP A 237 14.27 -7.63 1.94
N ALA A 238 13.21 -7.97 2.70
CA ALA A 238 13.23 -8.03 4.16
C ALA A 238 14.07 -9.20 4.71
N ARG A 239 14.34 -10.20 3.88
CA ARG A 239 15.13 -11.38 4.28
C ARG A 239 16.53 -10.98 4.77
N GLY A 240 16.88 -11.40 5.98
CA GLY A 240 18.16 -11.08 6.60
C GLY A 240 18.30 -9.65 7.14
N ARG A 241 17.23 -8.84 7.12
CA ARG A 241 17.22 -7.54 7.79
C ARG A 241 17.11 -7.70 9.30
N LYS A 242 17.53 -6.67 10.02
CA LYS A 242 17.33 -6.59 11.47
C LYS A 242 15.86 -6.29 11.78
N PRO A 243 15.32 -6.76 12.94
CA PRO A 243 14.01 -6.34 13.38
C PRO A 243 13.85 -4.82 13.32
N GLY A 244 12.69 -4.37 12.85
CA GLY A 244 12.38 -2.96 12.66
C GLY A 244 11.12 -2.78 11.82
N LEU A 245 10.58 -1.55 11.87
CA LEU A 245 9.48 -1.13 11.01
C LEU A 245 10.05 -0.42 9.78
N TYR A 246 9.72 -0.94 8.63
CA TYR A 246 10.16 -0.47 7.32
C TYR A 246 8.97 -0.09 6.45
N SER A 247 9.21 0.75 5.47
CA SER A 247 8.26 1.19 4.46
C SER A 247 8.61 0.63 3.07
N MET A 248 7.71 0.80 2.10
CA MET A 248 8.05 0.53 0.71
C MET A 248 9.13 1.49 0.16
N ALA A 249 9.29 2.68 0.74
CA ALA A 249 10.39 3.57 0.38
C ALA A 249 11.75 2.95 0.76
N ASP A 250 11.86 2.28 1.91
CA ASP A 250 13.07 1.55 2.30
C ASP A 250 13.35 0.39 1.34
N VAL A 251 12.31 -0.38 0.97
CA VAL A 251 12.41 -1.49 0.01
C VAL A 251 12.95 -1.03 -1.35
N LEU A 252 12.55 0.17 -1.78
CA LEU A 252 12.95 0.76 -3.05
C LEU A 252 14.24 1.59 -2.99
N GLY A 253 14.83 1.78 -1.79
CA GLY A 253 16.03 2.59 -1.60
C GLY A 253 15.80 4.09 -1.80
N LEU A 254 14.58 4.58 -1.51
CA LEU A 254 14.16 5.97 -1.69
C LEU A 254 14.27 6.80 -0.40
N THR A 255 14.62 6.18 0.72
CA THR A 255 14.89 6.87 1.99
C THR A 255 16.28 7.47 1.95
N GLU A 256 16.39 8.79 2.15
CA GLU A 256 17.69 9.45 2.42
C GLU A 256 18.26 8.83 3.73
N ARG A 257 19.44 8.25 3.65
CA ARG A 257 20.21 7.77 4.81
C ARG A 257 21.02 8.91 5.39
#